data_013e24fc8183d2e68d9db83ab2e6899a
#
_entry.id   013e24fc8183d2e68d9db83ab2e6899a
#
_cell.length_a   1.000
_cell.length_b   1.000
_cell.length_c   1.000
_cell.angle_alpha   90.00
_cell.angle_beta   90.00
_cell.angle_gamma   90.00
#
_symmetry.space_group_name_H-M   'P 1'
#
loop_
_entity.id
_entity.type
_entity.pdbx_description
1 polymer ?
#
loop_
_entity_poly.entity_id
_entity_poly.type
_entity_poly.pdbx_seq_one_letter_code
_entity_poly.pdbx_strand_id
1 'polypeptide(L)'
;MRAAEAARAPGKQGLAEAVARYLFKLMAYKDEYEVARLYAGEDFARQVRTTFAGDDLRFEFHLAPPLIARKDGRTGAPEKMSFGPWMMTVFRLLAKLKGLRGTAFDLFGYTQERRTERALIADYEALLAEIVDRLAPENHHLAVGLAAIPEKIRGFGHIKARSLQVAKADEAALLAQFRASAPALLKAAE
;
A
#
# COMPACT_ATOMS: atom_id res chain seq x y z
N MET A 1 0.27 -1.56 -19.16
CA MET A 1 -0.34 -0.21 -19.13
C MET A 1 0.18 0.72 -20.21
N ARG A 2 1.48 1.01 -20.30
CA ARG A 2 2.04 1.96 -21.30
C ARG A 2 1.65 1.63 -22.76
N ALA A 3 1.73 0.37 -23.17
CA ALA A 3 1.31 -0.05 -24.51
C ALA A 3 -0.20 0.14 -24.75
N ALA A 4 -1.03 -0.14 -23.74
CA ALA A 4 -2.48 0.08 -23.82
C ALA A 4 -2.81 1.57 -23.93
N GLU A 5 -2.15 2.43 -23.15
CA GLU A 5 -2.32 3.90 -23.19
C GLU A 5 -1.97 4.44 -24.59
N ALA A 6 -0.81 4.05 -25.15
CA ALA A 6 -0.40 4.48 -26.47
C ALA A 6 -1.34 4.00 -27.59
N ALA A 7 -1.87 2.78 -27.50
CA ALA A 7 -2.74 2.20 -28.51
C ALA A 7 -4.18 2.73 -28.45
N ARG A 8 -4.74 2.93 -27.24
CA ARG A 8 -6.16 3.26 -27.05
C ARG A 8 -6.43 4.75 -26.80
N ALA A 9 -5.41 5.49 -26.39
CA ALA A 9 -5.50 6.94 -26.16
C ALA A 9 -4.27 7.64 -26.75
N PRO A 10 -4.07 7.59 -28.09
CA PRO A 10 -2.90 8.15 -28.74
C PRO A 10 -2.74 9.64 -28.41
N GLY A 11 -1.50 10.07 -28.12
CA GLY A 11 -1.19 11.44 -27.73
C GLY A 11 -1.52 11.81 -26.26
N LYS A 12 -2.17 10.93 -25.52
CA LYS A 12 -2.41 11.10 -24.08
C LYS A 12 -1.29 10.45 -23.26
N GLN A 13 -1.01 11.00 -22.09
CA GLN A 13 0.05 10.54 -21.18
C GLN A 13 -0.40 10.66 -19.71
N GLY A 14 0.26 9.92 -18.84
CA GLY A 14 0.07 10.03 -17.39
C GLY A 14 -0.58 8.80 -16.74
N LEU A 15 -1.35 8.00 -17.49
CA LEU A 15 -1.98 6.81 -16.93
C LEU A 15 -0.94 5.76 -16.52
N ALA A 16 0.03 5.47 -17.38
CA ALA A 16 1.06 4.48 -17.08
C ALA A 16 1.94 4.90 -15.89
N GLU A 17 2.21 6.20 -15.75
CA GLU A 17 2.97 6.74 -14.62
C GLU A 17 2.15 6.65 -13.32
N ALA A 18 0.88 7.06 -13.34
CA ALA A 18 -0.02 6.96 -12.20
C ALA A 18 -0.13 5.50 -11.73
N VAL A 19 -0.34 4.56 -12.65
CA VAL A 19 -0.39 3.13 -12.34
C VAL A 19 0.90 2.64 -11.69
N ALA A 20 2.05 2.96 -12.25
CA ALA A 20 3.34 2.54 -11.70
C ALA A 20 3.55 3.07 -10.27
N ARG A 21 3.24 4.35 -10.05
CA ARG A 21 3.37 5.02 -8.76
C ARG A 21 2.46 4.42 -7.70
N TYR A 22 1.20 4.23 -8.03
CA TYR A 22 0.19 3.85 -7.03
C TYR A 22 0.09 2.35 -6.81
N LEU A 23 0.38 1.52 -7.82
CA LEU A 23 0.58 0.09 -7.60
C LEU A 23 1.80 -0.15 -6.69
N PHE A 24 2.91 0.52 -6.95
CA PHE A 24 4.08 0.45 -6.07
C PHE A 24 3.73 0.87 -4.63
N LYS A 25 2.98 1.97 -4.46
CA LYS A 25 2.51 2.42 -3.14
C LYS A 25 1.70 1.34 -2.41
N LEU A 26 0.77 0.67 -3.11
CA LEU A 26 -0.04 -0.40 -2.53
C LEU A 26 0.81 -1.63 -2.18
N MET A 27 1.76 -2.01 -3.04
CA MET A 27 2.67 -3.14 -2.81
C MET A 27 3.68 -2.88 -1.69
N ALA A 28 4.09 -1.63 -1.51
CA ALA A 28 5.09 -1.20 -0.52
C ALA A 28 4.48 -0.95 0.88
N TYR A 29 3.40 -1.65 1.24
CA TYR A 29 2.87 -1.53 2.59
C TYR A 29 3.88 -2.02 3.63
N LYS A 30 3.98 -1.29 4.74
CA LYS A 30 4.91 -1.61 5.83
C LYS A 30 4.26 -2.65 6.74
N ASP A 31 4.76 -3.87 6.67
CA ASP A 31 4.46 -4.93 7.63
C ASP A 31 5.61 -5.10 8.63
N GLU A 32 5.47 -6.04 9.53
CA GLU A 32 6.42 -6.34 10.58
C GLU A 32 7.78 -6.79 10.03
N TYR A 33 7.78 -7.53 8.92
CA TYR A 33 9.01 -7.96 8.24
C TYR A 33 9.74 -6.79 7.58
N GLU A 34 9.00 -5.90 6.92
CA GLU A 34 9.58 -4.72 6.27
C GLU A 34 10.09 -3.72 7.31
N VAL A 35 9.36 -3.49 8.40
CA VAL A 35 9.84 -2.67 9.52
C VAL A 35 11.12 -3.26 10.11
N ALA A 36 11.17 -4.57 10.32
CA ALA A 36 12.34 -5.26 10.81
C ALA A 36 13.54 -5.13 9.84
N ARG A 37 13.29 -5.26 8.53
CA ARG A 37 14.32 -5.08 7.50
C ARG A 37 14.91 -3.67 7.51
N LEU A 38 14.06 -2.65 7.66
CA LEU A 38 14.50 -1.26 7.69
C LEU A 38 15.38 -0.98 8.90
N TYR A 39 15.01 -1.46 10.09
CA TYR A 39 15.82 -1.28 11.29
C TYR A 39 17.09 -2.15 11.31
N ALA A 40 17.05 -3.35 10.72
CA ALA A 40 18.20 -4.25 10.66
C ALA A 40 19.20 -3.89 9.54
N GLY A 41 18.84 -2.96 8.64
CA GLY A 41 19.64 -2.57 7.48
C GLY A 41 20.83 -1.70 7.81
N GLU A 42 21.88 -1.78 6.98
CA GLU A 42 23.08 -0.96 7.11
C GLU A 42 22.80 0.53 6.93
N ASP A 43 21.82 0.89 6.10
CA ASP A 43 21.44 2.28 5.87
C ASP A 43 20.92 2.94 7.15
N PHE A 44 20.11 2.23 7.95
CA PHE A 44 19.66 2.72 9.25
C PHE A 44 20.86 2.92 10.19
N ALA A 45 21.75 1.93 10.29
CA ALA A 45 22.91 2.01 11.14
C ALA A 45 23.86 3.15 10.72
N ARG A 46 24.00 3.38 9.41
CA ARG A 46 24.78 4.49 8.85
C ARG A 46 24.13 5.82 9.19
N GLN A 47 22.84 5.97 8.98
CA GLN A 47 22.10 7.20 9.27
C GLN A 47 22.20 7.56 10.76
N VAL A 48 22.08 6.60 11.66
CA VAL A 48 22.24 6.82 13.10
C VAL A 48 23.63 7.35 13.39
N ARG A 49 24.70 6.70 12.90
CA ARG A 49 26.09 7.14 13.11
C ARG A 49 26.42 8.51 12.55
N THR A 50 25.76 8.91 11.46
CA THR A 50 25.97 10.23 10.86
C THR A 50 25.14 11.33 11.51
N THR A 51 24.02 10.96 12.16
CA THR A 51 23.11 11.94 12.78
C THR A 51 23.45 12.22 14.24
N PHE A 52 23.95 11.21 14.96
CA PHE A 52 24.22 11.30 16.39
C PHE A 52 25.71 11.14 16.67
N ALA A 53 26.26 12.01 17.50
CA ALA A 53 27.64 11.93 17.99
C ALA A 53 27.67 11.10 19.30
N GLY A 54 28.69 10.26 19.46
CA GLY A 54 28.93 9.45 20.66
C GLY A 54 28.92 7.95 20.38
N ASP A 55 29.63 7.21 21.23
CA ASP A 55 29.80 5.76 21.08
C ASP A 55 28.79 4.94 21.90
N ASP A 56 28.10 5.59 22.86
CA ASP A 56 27.17 4.94 23.81
C ASP A 56 25.69 5.15 23.43
N LEU A 57 25.35 5.00 22.15
CA LEU A 57 23.95 5.13 21.69
C LEU A 57 23.12 3.95 22.18
N ARG A 58 22.06 4.23 22.95
CA ARG A 58 21.11 3.25 23.42
C ARG A 58 19.79 3.37 22.68
N PHE A 59 19.35 2.27 22.05
CA PHE A 59 18.06 2.23 21.37
C PHE A 59 16.94 1.88 22.31
N GLU A 60 15.84 2.60 22.23
CA GLU A 60 14.54 2.25 22.79
C GLU A 60 13.51 2.26 21.66
N PHE A 61 12.73 1.19 21.55
CA PHE A 61 11.74 1.02 20.49
C PHE A 61 10.33 1.08 21.08
N HIS A 62 9.53 2.04 20.62
CA HIS A 62 8.12 2.18 20.99
C HIS A 62 7.24 1.54 19.93
N LEU A 63 6.84 0.30 20.15
CA LEU A 63 6.13 -0.54 19.18
C LEU A 63 4.78 -0.96 19.73
N ALA A 64 3.84 -1.25 18.84
CA ALA A 64 2.56 -1.88 19.15
C ALA A 64 2.42 -3.18 18.34
N PRO A 65 3.14 -4.27 18.71
CA PRO A 65 3.10 -5.51 17.95
C PRO A 65 1.69 -6.09 17.94
N PRO A 66 1.13 -6.44 16.77
CA PRO A 66 -0.30 -6.79 16.64
C PRO A 66 -0.70 -8.04 17.42
N LEU A 67 0.26 -8.93 17.76
CA LEU A 67 0.00 -10.16 18.50
C LEU A 67 -0.02 -9.98 20.02
N ILE A 68 0.61 -8.92 20.57
CA ILE A 68 0.79 -8.75 22.02
C ILE A 68 0.38 -7.37 22.52
N ALA A 69 0.20 -6.38 21.65
CA ALA A 69 -0.21 -5.04 22.07
C ALA A 69 -1.63 -5.06 22.64
N ARG A 70 -1.80 -4.44 23.82
CA ARG A 70 -3.11 -4.20 24.40
C ARG A 70 -3.83 -3.10 23.61
N LYS A 71 -5.15 -3.16 23.59
CA LYS A 71 -5.96 -2.09 23.02
C LYS A 71 -6.37 -1.13 24.13
N ASP A 72 -6.21 0.16 23.89
CA ASP A 72 -6.75 1.21 24.75
C ASP A 72 -8.28 1.08 24.81
N GLY A 73 -8.83 0.97 26.01
CA GLY A 73 -10.27 0.72 26.22
C GLY A 73 -11.18 1.85 25.74
N ARG A 74 -10.64 3.07 25.57
CA ARG A 74 -11.40 4.26 25.14
C ARG A 74 -11.32 4.49 23.64
N THR A 75 -10.16 4.29 23.05
CA THR A 75 -9.89 4.60 21.64
C THR A 75 -9.86 3.38 20.74
N GLY A 76 -9.74 2.17 21.32
CA GLY A 76 -9.52 0.92 20.58
C GLY A 76 -8.17 0.84 19.87
N ALA A 77 -7.32 1.86 20.02
CA ALA A 77 -6.00 1.90 19.41
C ALA A 77 -5.03 0.97 20.16
N PRO A 78 -4.09 0.31 19.46
CA PRO A 78 -3.08 -0.50 20.12
C PRO A 78 -2.13 0.39 20.93
N GLU A 79 -1.91 0.02 22.18
CA GLU A 79 -0.99 0.72 23.08
C GLU A 79 0.47 0.43 22.68
N LYS A 80 1.28 1.48 22.66
CA LYS A 80 2.71 1.33 22.42
C LYS A 80 3.40 0.79 23.67
N MET A 81 4.22 -0.21 23.46
CA MET A 81 5.09 -0.81 24.48
C MET A 81 6.55 -0.43 24.20
N SER A 82 7.32 -0.19 25.24
CA SER A 82 8.76 0.09 25.15
C SER A 82 9.57 -1.19 25.18
N PHE A 83 10.52 -1.28 24.25
CA PHE A 83 11.44 -2.41 24.12
C PHE A 83 12.88 -1.90 24.11
N GLY A 84 13.75 -2.56 24.85
CA GLY A 84 15.16 -2.21 24.92
C GLY A 84 15.98 -2.63 23.68
N PRO A 85 17.32 -2.48 23.75
CA PRO A 85 18.23 -2.73 22.63
C PRO A 85 18.18 -4.17 22.06
N TRP A 86 17.75 -5.14 22.86
CA TRP A 86 17.57 -6.53 22.44
C TRP A 86 16.59 -6.72 21.26
N MET A 87 15.66 -5.77 21.09
CA MET A 87 14.72 -5.76 19.97
C MET A 87 15.44 -5.71 18.61
N MET A 88 16.63 -5.14 18.54
CA MET A 88 17.45 -5.17 17.32
C MET A 88 17.78 -6.60 16.86
N THR A 89 18.00 -7.53 17.80
CA THR A 89 18.23 -8.93 17.46
C THR A 89 16.96 -9.58 16.91
N VAL A 90 15.81 -9.24 17.48
CA VAL A 90 14.49 -9.69 16.96
C VAL A 90 14.26 -9.16 15.54
N PHE A 91 14.57 -7.90 15.28
CA PHE A 91 14.48 -7.33 13.92
C PHE A 91 15.38 -8.04 12.92
N ARG A 92 16.63 -8.36 13.29
CA ARG A 92 17.54 -9.11 12.42
C ARG A 92 16.98 -10.51 12.08
N LEU A 93 16.35 -11.16 13.03
CA LEU A 93 15.70 -12.46 12.81
C LEU A 93 14.48 -12.31 11.91
N LEU A 94 13.56 -11.40 12.22
CA LEU A 94 12.37 -11.15 11.41
C LEU A 94 12.71 -10.74 9.97
N ALA A 95 13.75 -9.92 9.79
CA ALA A 95 14.22 -9.53 8.45
C ALA A 95 14.64 -10.75 7.60
N LYS A 96 15.23 -11.78 8.21
CA LYS A 96 15.57 -13.04 7.52
C LYS A 96 14.32 -13.85 7.16
N LEU A 97 13.26 -13.72 7.94
CA LEU A 97 11.99 -14.43 7.75
C LEU A 97 11.05 -13.75 6.75
N LYS A 98 11.47 -12.68 6.08
CA LYS A 98 10.65 -11.96 5.08
C LYS A 98 10.09 -12.86 3.97
N GLY A 99 10.75 -13.96 3.66
CA GLY A 99 10.29 -14.94 2.67
C GLY A 99 9.02 -15.71 3.09
N LEU A 100 8.63 -15.65 4.38
CA LEU A 100 7.37 -16.22 4.87
C LEU A 100 6.16 -15.35 4.55
N ARG A 101 6.37 -14.08 4.18
CA ARG A 101 5.33 -13.11 3.86
C ARG A 101 4.38 -13.65 2.80
N GLY A 102 3.09 -13.67 3.09
CA GLY A 102 2.06 -14.16 2.19
C GLY A 102 1.94 -15.69 2.08
N THR A 103 2.77 -16.45 2.79
CA THR A 103 2.65 -17.93 2.88
C THR A 103 1.73 -18.34 4.02
N ALA A 104 1.44 -19.65 4.13
CA ALA A 104 0.70 -20.21 5.27
C ALA A 104 1.41 -20.02 6.63
N PHE A 105 2.73 -19.77 6.63
CA PHE A 105 3.55 -19.53 7.82
C PHE A 105 3.70 -18.04 8.17
N ASP A 106 3.03 -17.16 7.46
CA ASP A 106 3.01 -15.71 7.72
C ASP A 106 2.13 -15.39 8.94
N LEU A 107 2.71 -15.39 10.13
CA LEU A 107 2.00 -15.15 11.40
C LEU A 107 1.27 -13.78 11.42
N PHE A 108 1.83 -12.76 10.77
CA PHE A 108 1.25 -11.43 10.72
C PHE A 108 0.20 -11.31 9.61
N GLY A 109 0.29 -12.12 8.59
CA GLY A 109 -0.58 -12.12 7.41
C GLY A 109 -2.06 -12.39 7.68
N TYR A 110 -2.37 -12.98 8.83
CA TYR A 110 -3.75 -13.29 9.25
C TYR A 110 -4.48 -12.12 9.90
N THR A 111 -3.80 -11.01 10.21
CA THR A 111 -4.43 -9.82 10.77
C THR A 111 -5.38 -9.19 9.75
N GLN A 112 -6.45 -8.56 10.24
CA GLN A 112 -7.43 -7.87 9.37
C GLN A 112 -6.74 -6.78 8.53
N GLU A 113 -5.78 -6.09 9.10
CA GLU A 113 -5.03 -5.04 8.40
C GLU A 113 -4.26 -5.61 7.19
N ARG A 114 -3.55 -6.74 7.37
CA ARG A 114 -2.80 -7.38 6.29
C ARG A 114 -3.69 -7.99 5.20
N ARG A 115 -4.85 -8.52 5.58
CA ARG A 115 -5.86 -8.96 4.61
C ARG A 115 -6.36 -7.80 3.76
N THR A 116 -6.66 -6.66 4.39
CA THR A 116 -7.08 -5.43 3.70
C THR A 116 -5.99 -4.93 2.75
N GLU A 117 -4.71 -4.91 3.16
CA GLU A 117 -3.61 -4.50 2.28
C GLU A 117 -3.52 -5.37 1.02
N ARG A 118 -3.62 -6.68 1.16
CA ARG A 118 -3.59 -7.60 0.02
C ARG A 118 -4.83 -7.47 -0.87
N ALA A 119 -6.01 -7.31 -0.27
CA ALA A 119 -7.23 -7.09 -1.02
C ALA A 119 -7.17 -5.80 -1.86
N LEU A 120 -6.60 -4.72 -1.33
CA LEU A 120 -6.41 -3.47 -2.07
C LEU A 120 -5.54 -3.63 -3.32
N ILE A 121 -4.54 -4.49 -3.30
CA ILE A 121 -3.71 -4.79 -4.48
C ILE A 121 -4.55 -5.50 -5.53
N ALA A 122 -5.26 -6.57 -5.14
CA ALA A 122 -6.08 -7.36 -6.06
C ALA A 122 -7.24 -6.52 -6.63
N ASP A 123 -7.93 -5.72 -5.81
CA ASP A 123 -8.96 -4.78 -6.26
C ASP A 123 -8.42 -3.78 -7.28
N TYR A 124 -7.22 -3.26 -7.03
CA TYR A 124 -6.59 -2.30 -7.93
C TYR A 124 -6.19 -2.94 -9.26
N GLU A 125 -5.66 -4.15 -9.25
CA GLU A 125 -5.34 -4.89 -10.47
C GLU A 125 -6.61 -5.18 -11.29
N ALA A 126 -7.71 -5.54 -10.65
CA ALA A 126 -9.00 -5.73 -11.31
C ALA A 126 -9.53 -4.41 -11.92
N LEU A 127 -9.43 -3.29 -11.19
CA LEU A 127 -9.76 -1.97 -11.70
C LEU A 127 -8.92 -1.60 -12.92
N LEU A 128 -7.61 -1.88 -12.91
CA LEU A 128 -6.73 -1.61 -14.03
C LEU A 128 -7.07 -2.44 -15.26
N ALA A 129 -7.52 -3.68 -15.10
CA ALA A 129 -8.01 -4.50 -16.21
C ALA A 129 -9.24 -3.85 -16.85
N GLU A 130 -10.22 -3.42 -16.06
CA GLU A 130 -11.41 -2.71 -16.56
C GLU A 130 -11.04 -1.39 -17.25
N ILE A 131 -10.10 -0.63 -16.69
CA ILE A 131 -9.61 0.61 -17.32
C ILE A 131 -9.03 0.31 -18.69
N VAL A 132 -8.17 -0.71 -18.82
CA VAL A 132 -7.57 -1.07 -20.10
C VAL A 132 -8.63 -1.43 -21.12
N ASP A 133 -9.64 -2.22 -20.75
CA ASP A 133 -10.69 -2.66 -21.67
C ASP A 133 -11.53 -1.52 -22.24
N ARG A 134 -11.77 -0.49 -21.44
CA ARG A 134 -12.67 0.62 -21.78
C ARG A 134 -11.98 1.93 -22.11
N LEU A 135 -10.63 1.95 -22.10
CA LEU A 135 -9.85 3.15 -22.35
C LEU A 135 -10.07 3.72 -23.75
N ALA A 136 -10.33 5.01 -23.81
CA ALA A 136 -10.46 5.80 -25.02
C ALA A 136 -9.89 7.22 -24.77
N PRO A 137 -9.61 8.02 -25.82
CA PRO A 137 -9.08 9.38 -25.66
C PRO A 137 -9.99 10.27 -24.81
N GLU A 138 -11.31 10.09 -24.91
CA GLU A 138 -12.34 10.89 -24.26
C GLU A 138 -12.39 10.66 -22.74
N ASN A 139 -12.14 9.42 -22.30
CA ASN A 139 -12.21 9.03 -20.90
C ASN A 139 -10.83 8.89 -20.22
N HIS A 140 -9.76 9.18 -20.92
CA HIS A 140 -8.39 9.03 -20.42
C HIS A 140 -8.15 9.79 -19.11
N HIS A 141 -8.68 11.01 -18.96
CA HIS A 141 -8.54 11.80 -17.75
C HIS A 141 -9.21 11.13 -16.53
N LEU A 142 -10.34 10.46 -16.74
CA LEU A 142 -11.02 9.67 -15.69
C LEU A 142 -10.21 8.42 -15.35
N ALA A 143 -9.60 7.77 -16.35
CA ALA A 143 -8.72 6.63 -16.13
C ALA A 143 -7.49 7.01 -15.28
N VAL A 144 -6.86 8.16 -15.54
CA VAL A 144 -5.76 8.69 -14.71
C VAL A 144 -6.24 8.99 -13.28
N GLY A 145 -7.42 9.59 -13.14
CA GLY A 145 -8.03 9.87 -11.85
C GLY A 145 -8.30 8.58 -11.05
N LEU A 146 -8.86 7.55 -11.69
CA LEU A 146 -9.07 6.22 -11.08
C LEU A 146 -7.76 5.59 -10.64
N ALA A 147 -6.74 5.60 -11.52
CA ALA A 147 -5.42 5.08 -11.19
C ALA A 147 -4.77 5.81 -10.00
N ALA A 148 -5.10 7.08 -9.77
CA ALA A 148 -4.58 7.90 -8.68
C ALA A 148 -5.34 7.76 -7.35
N ILE A 149 -6.49 7.07 -7.31
CA ILE A 149 -7.29 6.91 -6.08
C ILE A 149 -6.46 6.45 -4.86
N PRO A 150 -5.50 5.50 -4.98
CA PRO A 150 -4.72 5.07 -3.83
C PRO A 150 -3.90 6.19 -3.18
N GLU A 151 -3.71 7.34 -3.83
CA GLU A 151 -3.07 8.51 -3.21
C GLU A 151 -3.80 8.94 -1.93
N LYS A 152 -5.12 8.86 -1.93
CA LYS A 152 -6.00 9.27 -0.84
C LYS A 152 -5.93 8.33 0.37
N ILE A 153 -5.44 7.09 0.20
CA ILE A 153 -5.31 6.11 1.28
C ILE A 153 -4.06 6.45 2.09
N ARG A 154 -4.25 7.04 3.27
CA ARG A 154 -3.16 7.54 4.13
C ARG A 154 -3.38 7.20 5.59
N GLY A 155 -2.28 7.17 6.36
CA GLY A 155 -2.29 6.91 7.80
C GLY A 155 -2.16 5.43 8.15
N PHE A 156 -2.42 5.12 9.41
CA PHE A 156 -2.34 3.77 9.99
C PHE A 156 -3.58 3.51 10.86
N GLY A 157 -3.92 2.23 11.06
CA GLY A 157 -5.03 1.82 11.90
C GLY A 157 -6.35 2.50 11.49
N HIS A 158 -7.06 3.07 12.47
CA HIS A 158 -8.37 3.72 12.25
C HIS A 158 -8.32 4.93 11.31
N ILE A 159 -7.20 5.67 11.28
CA ILE A 159 -7.02 6.80 10.34
C ILE A 159 -7.01 6.28 8.91
N LYS A 160 -6.26 5.20 8.66
CA LYS A 160 -6.23 4.56 7.35
C LYS A 160 -7.59 3.98 6.97
N ALA A 161 -8.30 3.36 7.91
CA ALA A 161 -9.64 2.83 7.65
C ALA A 161 -10.61 3.93 7.20
N ARG A 162 -10.58 5.11 7.85
CA ARG A 162 -11.39 6.26 7.44
C ARG A 162 -11.00 6.79 6.06
N SER A 163 -9.70 6.98 5.80
CA SER A 163 -9.25 7.46 4.48
C SER A 163 -9.57 6.47 3.37
N LEU A 164 -9.56 5.17 3.65
CA LEU A 164 -9.96 4.11 2.73
C LEU A 164 -11.44 4.19 2.37
N GLN A 165 -12.33 4.42 3.34
CA GLN A 165 -13.76 4.60 3.08
C GLN A 165 -14.01 5.76 2.13
N VAL A 166 -13.37 6.92 2.37
CA VAL A 166 -13.47 8.08 1.48
C VAL A 166 -12.93 7.75 0.08
N ALA A 167 -11.75 7.14 0.00
CA ALA A 167 -11.15 6.75 -1.27
C ALA A 167 -12.03 5.80 -2.08
N LYS A 168 -12.68 4.81 -1.42
CA LYS A 168 -13.61 3.87 -2.09
C LYS A 168 -14.90 4.53 -2.55
N ALA A 169 -15.41 5.54 -1.83
CA ALA A 169 -16.56 6.33 -2.29
C ALA A 169 -16.21 7.14 -3.54
N ASP A 170 -15.04 7.80 -3.54
CA ASP A 170 -14.56 8.56 -4.69
C ASP A 170 -14.26 7.65 -5.90
N GLU A 171 -13.68 6.45 -5.66
CA GLU A 171 -13.47 5.44 -6.70
C GLU A 171 -14.79 5.03 -7.35
N ALA A 172 -15.81 4.73 -6.55
CA ALA A 172 -17.11 4.32 -7.06
C ALA A 172 -17.78 5.43 -7.91
N ALA A 173 -17.73 6.67 -7.45
CA ALA A 173 -18.27 7.82 -8.19
C ALA A 173 -17.54 8.04 -9.52
N LEU A 174 -16.20 8.00 -9.50
CA LEU A 174 -15.39 8.20 -10.68
C LEU A 174 -15.50 7.03 -11.67
N LEU A 175 -15.62 5.80 -11.17
CA LEU A 175 -15.81 4.61 -11.99
C LEU A 175 -17.17 4.62 -12.70
N ALA A 176 -18.22 5.11 -12.05
CA ALA A 176 -19.52 5.30 -12.69
C ALA A 176 -19.44 6.28 -13.88
N GLN A 177 -18.71 7.40 -13.71
CA GLN A 177 -18.47 8.36 -14.79
C GLN A 177 -17.63 7.75 -15.93
N PHE A 178 -16.60 7.01 -15.59
CA PHE A 178 -15.73 6.32 -16.55
C PHE A 178 -16.51 5.30 -17.38
N ARG A 179 -17.38 4.51 -16.74
CA ARG A 179 -18.25 3.54 -17.42
C ARG A 179 -19.26 4.21 -18.34
N ALA A 180 -19.82 5.35 -17.93
CA ALA A 180 -20.77 6.11 -18.73
C ALA A 180 -20.12 6.80 -19.95
N SER A 181 -18.85 7.18 -19.84
CA SER A 181 -18.09 7.84 -20.93
C SER A 181 -17.36 6.87 -21.86
N ALA A 182 -17.34 5.58 -21.53
CA ALA A 182 -16.75 4.58 -22.43
C ALA A 182 -17.58 4.50 -23.72
N PRO A 183 -16.93 4.50 -24.93
CA PRO A 183 -17.67 4.24 -26.17
C PRO A 183 -18.39 2.89 -26.03
N ALA A 184 -19.66 2.84 -26.50
CA ALA A 184 -20.41 1.60 -26.51
C ALA A 184 -19.55 0.53 -27.18
N LEU A 185 -19.22 -0.55 -26.46
CA LEU A 185 -18.57 -1.70 -27.07
C LEU A 185 -19.45 -2.10 -28.25
N LEU A 186 -18.97 -1.87 -29.45
CA LEU A 186 -19.58 -2.47 -30.65
C LEU A 186 -19.56 -3.98 -30.35
N LYS A 187 -20.73 -4.51 -29.97
CA LYS A 187 -20.92 -5.96 -29.98
C LYS A 187 -20.53 -6.38 -31.38
N ALA A 188 -19.37 -7.07 -31.48
CA ALA A 188 -19.02 -7.75 -32.70
C ALA A 188 -20.25 -8.60 -33.04
N ALA A 189 -20.94 -8.22 -34.09
CA ALA A 189 -21.98 -9.04 -34.69
C ALA A 189 -21.28 -10.30 -35.19
N GLU A 190 -21.64 -11.43 -34.61
CA GLU A 190 -21.39 -12.73 -35.20
C GLU A 190 -22.01 -12.81 -36.60
#